data_920abb449309dd202376d66bb3f8e1dc
#
_entry.id   920abb449309dd202376d66bb3f8e1dc
#
_cell.length_a   1.000
_cell.length_b   1.000
_cell.length_c   1.000
_cell.angle_alpha   90.00
_cell.angle_beta   90.00
_cell.angle_gamma   90.00
#
_symmetry.space_group_name_H-M   'P 1'
#
loop_
_entity.id
_entity.type
_entity.pdbx_description
1 polymer ?
#
loop_
_entity_poly.entity_id
_entity_poly.type
_entity_poly.pdbx_seq_one_letter_code
_entity_poly.pdbx_strand_id
1 'polypeptide(L)'
;MKDLLRIMIFLAIVLIGLFYLDPSISENELLEAPRSADPLPADNLMEPVLDVDRPASGLSVHIGEPAEEWLAEHGKPDRIEPSAFAYEWWVYDTAYSNFVMVGVKEGRIIQIYAAGESTDVEPYTIGQTLADLYRFTIVENEVTVKYGTNTYTFNLSEQDMDKRILVSFEDLYAQLYIDAEDQQLEAVRFMDAETLIRHQPYDMMYSGDLLVTPRPSSTLQRSIDDANAKQLVDLTNVYRLRHHRSLVKENIGINILAEQTSEEMARTEFTSAEMEVEDLEARLQGADIPFDLAAINTASRYYDAAETLHGWFNSPSHRETLLNTQYNQIGVGVFGKYYSQILLKQDPSVHESQ
;
A
#
# COMPACT_ATOMS: atom_id res chain seq x y z
N MET A 1 19.70 9.44 -55.34
CA MET A 1 18.37 10.01 -55.05
C MET A 1 17.32 8.95 -54.81
N LYS A 2 17.13 7.90 -55.65
CA LYS A 2 16.12 6.89 -55.47
C LYS A 2 16.33 6.02 -54.20
N ASP A 3 17.56 5.73 -53.83
CA ASP A 3 17.85 4.91 -52.65
C ASP A 3 17.70 5.72 -51.35
N LEU A 4 18.02 7.02 -51.37
CA LEU A 4 17.76 7.90 -50.24
C LEU A 4 16.24 8.04 -49.95
N LEU A 5 15.43 8.15 -51.01
CA LEU A 5 13.96 8.18 -50.88
C LEU A 5 13.39 6.89 -50.31
N ARG A 6 13.92 5.72 -50.69
CA ARG A 6 13.52 4.41 -50.14
C ARG A 6 13.87 4.28 -48.66
N ILE A 7 15.06 4.74 -48.25
CA ILE A 7 15.47 4.77 -46.85
C ILE A 7 14.58 5.70 -46.04
N MET A 8 14.26 6.90 -46.54
CA MET A 8 13.34 7.81 -45.88
C MET A 8 11.92 7.24 -45.74
N ILE A 9 11.39 6.58 -46.77
CA ILE A 9 10.08 5.93 -46.71
C ILE A 9 10.10 4.77 -45.68
N PHE A 10 11.14 3.96 -45.66
CA PHE A 10 11.30 2.88 -44.68
C PHE A 10 11.41 3.43 -43.26
N LEU A 11 12.18 4.48 -43.02
CA LEU A 11 12.28 5.17 -41.72
C LEU A 11 10.96 5.79 -41.29
N ALA A 12 10.20 6.39 -42.23
CA ALA A 12 8.87 6.91 -41.95
C ALA A 12 7.86 5.82 -41.59
N ILE A 13 7.91 4.67 -42.27
CA ILE A 13 7.07 3.50 -41.95
C ILE A 13 7.44 2.92 -40.58
N VAL A 14 8.72 2.82 -40.26
CA VAL A 14 9.20 2.36 -38.94
C VAL A 14 8.81 3.36 -37.84
N LEU A 15 8.93 4.66 -38.07
CA LEU A 15 8.49 5.71 -37.14
C LEU A 15 6.97 5.69 -36.94
N ILE A 16 6.21 5.55 -38.03
CA ILE A 16 4.76 5.41 -37.97
C ILE A 16 4.40 4.10 -37.23
N GLY A 17 5.07 2.99 -37.53
CA GLY A 17 4.90 1.72 -36.81
C GLY A 17 5.19 1.83 -35.32
N LEU A 18 6.23 2.57 -34.92
CA LEU A 18 6.55 2.85 -33.52
C LEU A 18 5.50 3.76 -32.85
N PHE A 19 4.91 4.71 -33.58
CA PHE A 19 3.81 5.57 -33.10
C PHE A 19 2.48 4.83 -32.96
N TYR A 20 2.24 3.77 -33.78
CA TYR A 20 1.05 2.92 -33.69
C TYR A 20 1.22 1.73 -32.75
N LEU A 21 2.43 1.55 -32.19
CA LEU A 21 2.75 0.50 -31.20
C LEU A 21 2.76 1.03 -29.76
N ASP A 22 2.20 2.23 -29.51
CA ASP A 22 1.94 2.65 -28.13
C ASP A 22 0.76 1.80 -27.63
N PRO A 23 1.02 0.79 -26.76
CA PRO A 23 -0.05 -0.12 -26.36
C PRO A 23 -1.11 0.67 -25.61
N SER A 24 -2.35 0.62 -26.09
CA SER A 24 -3.50 1.19 -25.38
C SER A 24 -3.77 0.49 -24.05
N ILE A 25 -3.04 -0.59 -23.79
CA ILE A 25 -3.16 -1.45 -22.62
C ILE A 25 -1.77 -1.76 -22.07
N SER A 26 -1.64 -1.63 -20.76
CA SER A 26 -0.45 -2.01 -19.99
C SER A 26 -0.85 -2.98 -18.89
N GLU A 27 -0.25 -4.16 -18.91
CA GLU A 27 -0.39 -5.17 -17.85
C GLU A 27 0.95 -5.32 -17.14
N ASN A 28 0.97 -4.99 -15.85
CA ASN A 28 2.17 -5.13 -15.04
C ASN A 28 2.25 -6.54 -14.47
N GLU A 29 3.47 -7.05 -14.35
CA GLU A 29 3.72 -8.34 -13.73
C GLU A 29 3.19 -8.36 -12.29
N LEU A 30 2.79 -9.56 -11.81
CA LEU A 30 2.33 -9.74 -10.44
C LEU A 30 3.44 -9.37 -9.45
N LEU A 31 3.20 -8.37 -8.61
CA LEU A 31 4.11 -7.98 -7.55
C LEU A 31 3.86 -8.85 -6.31
N GLU A 32 4.83 -9.66 -5.90
CA GLU A 32 4.76 -10.36 -4.62
C GLU A 32 5.31 -9.50 -3.49
N ALA A 33 4.64 -9.52 -2.33
CA ALA A 33 5.19 -8.92 -1.12
C ALA A 33 6.56 -9.51 -0.81
N PRO A 34 7.49 -8.71 -0.27
CA PRO A 34 8.74 -9.24 0.25
C PRO A 34 8.41 -10.40 1.21
N ARG A 35 8.97 -11.58 0.95
CA ARG A 35 8.76 -12.72 1.84
C ARG A 35 9.49 -12.45 3.14
N SER A 36 8.75 -12.22 4.23
CA SER A 36 9.29 -12.54 5.53
C SER A 36 9.31 -14.07 5.66
N ALA A 37 10.44 -14.62 6.09
CA ALA A 37 10.52 -16.03 6.44
C ALA A 37 9.50 -16.31 7.55
N ASP A 38 9.04 -17.57 7.64
CA ASP A 38 8.23 -17.97 8.80
C ASP A 38 8.98 -17.64 10.08
N PRO A 39 8.32 -17.06 11.10
CA PRO A 39 8.98 -16.70 12.34
C PRO A 39 9.74 -17.86 12.96
N LEU A 40 11.01 -17.64 13.29
CA LEU A 40 11.89 -18.69 13.80
C LEU A 40 12.03 -18.60 15.33
N PRO A 41 11.82 -19.71 16.08
CA PRO A 41 12.10 -19.72 17.51
C PRO A 41 13.61 -19.62 17.77
N ALA A 42 13.98 -18.86 18.81
CA ALA A 42 15.36 -18.68 19.22
C ALA A 42 15.48 -18.72 20.76
N ASP A 43 16.54 -19.34 21.29
CA ASP A 43 16.69 -19.57 22.74
C ASP A 43 17.22 -18.35 23.51
N ASN A 44 17.98 -17.47 22.86
CA ASN A 44 18.65 -16.33 23.51
C ASN A 44 18.60 -15.10 22.57
N LEU A 45 17.49 -14.38 22.57
CA LEU A 45 17.42 -13.07 21.93
C LEU A 45 18.00 -11.99 22.84
N MET A 46 18.63 -10.98 22.26
CA MET A 46 19.14 -9.84 23.02
C MET A 46 17.97 -9.07 23.64
N GLU A 47 18.17 -8.50 24.82
CA GLU A 47 17.20 -7.56 25.38
C GLU A 47 17.18 -6.29 24.53
N PRO A 48 16.01 -5.65 24.34
CA PRO A 48 15.92 -4.42 23.57
C PRO A 48 16.77 -3.31 24.22
N VAL A 49 17.49 -2.57 23.41
CA VAL A 49 18.16 -1.35 23.84
C VAL A 49 17.16 -0.21 23.72
N LEU A 50 16.57 0.22 24.82
CA LEU A 50 15.57 1.30 24.86
C LEU A 50 16.29 2.61 25.24
N ASP A 51 16.83 3.29 24.22
CA ASP A 51 17.59 4.53 24.43
C ASP A 51 16.95 5.78 23.81
N VAL A 52 15.78 5.65 23.16
CA VAL A 52 15.12 6.77 22.49
C VAL A 52 13.76 7.05 23.11
N ASP A 53 13.64 8.22 23.74
CA ASP A 53 12.37 8.67 24.33
C ASP A 53 11.27 8.73 23.27
N ARG A 54 10.03 8.47 23.68
CA ARG A 54 8.86 8.61 22.85
C ARG A 54 8.69 10.08 22.40
N PRO A 55 8.29 10.35 21.14
CA PRO A 55 7.99 11.70 20.69
C PRO A 55 6.97 12.39 21.61
N ALA A 56 7.20 13.67 21.90
CA ALA A 56 6.34 14.45 22.81
C ALA A 56 5.18 15.19 22.10
N SER A 57 5.12 15.09 20.78
CA SER A 57 4.14 15.79 19.92
C SER A 57 3.84 15.00 18.66
N GLY A 58 2.87 15.46 17.88
CA GLY A 58 2.39 14.83 16.66
C GLY A 58 1.50 13.61 16.92
N LEU A 59 1.09 12.94 15.84
CA LEU A 59 0.14 11.83 15.89
C LEU A 59 0.59 10.64 16.76
N SER A 60 1.90 10.46 16.95
CA SER A 60 2.47 9.36 17.72
C SER A 60 2.09 9.34 19.19
N VAL A 61 1.79 10.51 19.79
CA VAL A 61 1.44 10.62 21.20
C VAL A 61 0.13 9.90 21.54
N HIS A 62 -0.76 9.75 20.56
CA HIS A 62 -2.07 9.12 20.75
C HIS A 62 -2.03 7.59 20.81
N ILE A 63 -0.92 6.95 20.48
CA ILE A 63 -0.81 5.49 20.57
C ILE A 63 -0.91 5.05 22.03
N GLY A 64 -1.91 4.19 22.32
CA GLY A 64 -2.25 3.73 23.67
C GLY A 64 -3.33 4.56 24.36
N GLU A 65 -3.70 5.72 23.82
CA GLU A 65 -4.75 6.57 24.39
C GLU A 65 -6.17 6.01 24.14
N PRO A 66 -7.16 6.43 24.96
CA PRO A 66 -8.55 6.14 24.70
C PRO A 66 -9.01 6.76 23.37
N ALA A 67 -9.67 5.97 22.53
CA ALA A 67 -10.16 6.46 21.24
C ALA A 67 -11.26 7.57 21.39
N GLU A 68 -11.87 7.68 22.56
CA GLU A 68 -12.83 8.76 22.87
C GLU A 68 -12.16 10.14 22.91
N GLU A 69 -10.92 10.22 23.37
CA GLU A 69 -10.13 11.47 23.40
C GLU A 69 -9.82 11.93 21.98
N TRP A 70 -9.43 11.00 21.12
CA TRP A 70 -9.26 11.27 19.70
C TRP A 70 -10.53 11.79 19.03
N LEU A 71 -11.69 11.17 19.30
CA LEU A 71 -12.98 11.63 18.77
C LEU A 71 -13.36 13.03 19.24
N ALA A 72 -12.99 13.38 20.47
CA ALA A 72 -13.25 14.71 21.01
C ALA A 72 -12.42 15.80 20.31
N GLU A 73 -11.20 15.48 19.89
CA GLU A 73 -10.27 16.39 19.25
C GLU A 73 -10.46 16.45 17.72
N HIS A 74 -10.55 15.28 17.06
CA HIS A 74 -10.54 15.16 15.60
C HIS A 74 -11.92 14.93 14.98
N GLY A 75 -12.96 14.73 15.82
CA GLY A 75 -14.31 14.42 15.34
C GLY A 75 -14.47 12.96 14.90
N LYS A 76 -15.63 12.68 14.28
CA LYS A 76 -15.95 11.34 13.81
C LYS A 76 -15.18 11.01 12.52
N PRO A 77 -14.73 9.74 12.36
CA PRO A 77 -14.15 9.31 11.10
C PRO A 77 -15.21 9.33 9.98
N ASP A 78 -14.75 9.50 8.75
CA ASP A 78 -15.59 9.40 7.55
C ASP A 78 -16.11 7.97 7.36
N ARG A 79 -15.25 6.97 7.70
CA ARG A 79 -15.60 5.54 7.64
C ARG A 79 -14.98 4.76 8.81
N ILE A 80 -15.67 3.70 9.23
CA ILE A 80 -15.14 2.68 10.15
C ILE A 80 -15.12 1.35 9.41
N GLU A 81 -13.96 0.73 9.32
CA GLU A 81 -13.71 -0.42 8.47
C GLU A 81 -12.99 -1.54 9.25
N PRO A 82 -13.31 -2.82 9.00
CA PRO A 82 -12.64 -3.93 9.66
C PRO A 82 -11.22 -4.13 9.12
N SER A 83 -10.34 -4.70 9.95
CA SER A 83 -9.01 -5.15 9.55
C SER A 83 -8.84 -6.68 9.65
N ALA A 84 -7.81 -7.20 9.01
CA ALA A 84 -7.42 -8.62 9.12
C ALA A 84 -6.84 -8.98 10.50
N PHE A 85 -6.57 -8.00 11.37
CA PHE A 85 -5.85 -8.16 12.64
C PHE A 85 -6.71 -7.90 13.88
N ALA A 86 -8.06 -7.99 13.71
CA ALA A 86 -9.03 -7.85 14.79
C ALA A 86 -9.01 -6.47 15.49
N TYR A 87 -8.78 -5.42 14.76
CA TYR A 87 -9.02 -4.02 15.13
C TYR A 87 -9.85 -3.35 14.03
N GLU A 88 -10.37 -2.16 14.29
CA GLU A 88 -11.09 -1.34 13.31
C GLU A 88 -10.19 -0.20 12.83
N TRP A 89 -10.24 0.09 11.52
CA TRP A 89 -9.71 1.30 10.95
C TRP A 89 -10.75 2.42 10.99
N TRP A 90 -10.42 3.53 11.60
CA TRP A 90 -11.14 4.79 11.52
C TRP A 90 -10.47 5.65 10.46
N VAL A 91 -11.11 5.83 9.32
CA VAL A 91 -10.54 6.48 8.15
C VAL A 91 -11.01 7.93 8.09
N TYR A 92 -10.07 8.85 7.92
CA TYR A 92 -10.28 10.29 7.74
C TYR A 92 -9.78 10.67 6.34
N ASP A 93 -10.68 10.77 5.36
CA ASP A 93 -10.38 10.93 3.94
C ASP A 93 -11.00 12.18 3.30
N THR A 94 -11.70 13.00 4.07
CA THR A 94 -12.33 14.26 3.59
C THR A 94 -11.36 15.15 2.82
N ALA A 95 -10.08 15.16 3.22
CA ALA A 95 -9.01 15.85 2.50
C ALA A 95 -7.77 14.96 2.40
N TYR A 96 -7.41 14.55 1.18
CA TYR A 96 -6.25 13.68 0.96
C TYR A 96 -4.92 14.29 1.44
N SER A 97 -4.81 15.62 1.52
CA SER A 97 -3.65 16.27 2.14
C SER A 97 -3.52 16.04 3.65
N ASN A 98 -4.60 15.65 4.31
CA ASN A 98 -4.67 15.31 5.74
C ASN A 98 -5.09 13.85 5.97
N PHE A 99 -4.83 12.97 5.02
CA PHE A 99 -5.26 11.57 5.09
C PHE A 99 -4.61 10.83 6.25
N VAL A 100 -5.46 10.29 7.14
CA VAL A 100 -5.06 9.52 8.32
C VAL A 100 -5.99 8.32 8.48
N MET A 101 -5.43 7.18 8.85
CA MET A 101 -6.17 6.00 9.33
C MET A 101 -5.74 5.68 10.75
N VAL A 102 -6.70 5.54 11.66
CA VAL A 102 -6.48 5.24 13.08
C VAL A 102 -6.95 3.83 13.38
N GLY A 103 -6.06 2.95 13.78
CA GLY A 103 -6.38 1.58 14.19
C GLY A 103 -6.85 1.54 15.64
N VAL A 104 -8.10 1.13 15.86
CA VAL A 104 -8.74 1.10 17.18
C VAL A 104 -9.08 -0.33 17.58
N LYS A 105 -8.60 -0.74 18.75
CA LYS A 105 -8.91 -2.05 19.36
C LYS A 105 -9.35 -1.85 20.79
N GLU A 106 -10.50 -2.41 21.15
CA GLU A 106 -11.04 -2.35 22.51
C GLU A 106 -11.12 -0.93 23.09
N GLY A 107 -11.44 0.05 22.22
CA GLY A 107 -11.56 1.47 22.60
C GLY A 107 -10.22 2.20 22.82
N ARG A 108 -9.09 1.62 22.40
CA ARG A 108 -7.77 2.24 22.44
C ARG A 108 -7.16 2.35 21.05
N ILE A 109 -6.40 3.39 20.82
CA ILE A 109 -5.61 3.59 19.61
C ILE A 109 -4.35 2.72 19.70
N ILE A 110 -4.19 1.79 18.76
CA ILE A 110 -3.06 0.87 18.70
C ILE A 110 -2.09 1.19 17.56
N GLN A 111 -2.55 1.91 16.57
CA GLN A 111 -1.72 2.41 15.48
C GLN A 111 -2.36 3.60 14.77
N ILE A 112 -1.53 4.38 14.10
CA ILE A 112 -1.95 5.47 13.21
C ILE A 112 -1.09 5.40 11.95
N TYR A 113 -1.74 5.34 10.78
CA TYR A 113 -1.10 5.50 9.49
C TYR A 113 -1.44 6.87 8.92
N ALA A 114 -0.42 7.62 8.53
CA ALA A 114 -0.55 8.97 7.97
C ALA A 114 0.27 9.10 6.69
N ALA A 115 -0.38 9.54 5.61
CA ALA A 115 0.23 9.74 4.29
C ALA A 115 -0.07 11.13 3.69
N GLY A 116 -1.00 11.89 4.28
CA GLY A 116 -1.29 13.26 3.86
C GLY A 116 -0.12 14.20 4.14
N GLU A 117 0.25 15.04 3.17
CA GLU A 117 1.39 15.96 3.28
C GLU A 117 1.29 17.02 4.40
N SER A 118 0.06 17.27 4.89
CA SER A 118 -0.23 18.23 5.97
C SER A 118 -0.42 17.56 7.33
N THR A 119 -0.19 16.26 7.45
CA THR A 119 -0.33 15.52 8.72
C THR A 119 0.88 15.79 9.63
N ASP A 120 0.60 15.93 10.93
CA ASP A 120 1.63 16.12 11.95
C ASP A 120 2.22 14.77 12.39
N VAL A 121 3.25 14.33 11.71
CA VAL A 121 3.94 13.05 11.96
C VAL A 121 5.23 13.23 12.77
N GLU A 122 5.34 14.27 13.59
CA GLU A 122 6.54 14.49 14.42
C GLU A 122 7.01 13.19 15.13
N PRO A 123 8.34 12.99 15.18
CA PRO A 123 9.46 13.90 14.87
C PRO A 123 9.81 13.95 13.37
N TYR A 124 9.02 13.34 12.51
CA TYR A 124 9.21 13.29 11.07
C TYR A 124 8.38 14.36 10.35
N THR A 125 8.65 14.56 9.07
CA THR A 125 7.83 15.39 8.20
C THR A 125 7.64 14.65 6.87
N ILE A 126 6.41 14.53 6.40
CA ILE A 126 6.12 13.95 5.09
C ILE A 126 6.85 14.78 4.02
N GLY A 127 7.60 14.11 3.13
CA GLY A 127 8.45 14.74 2.12
C GLY A 127 9.87 15.06 2.57
N GLN A 128 10.24 14.84 3.84
CA GLN A 128 11.63 14.97 4.24
C GLN A 128 12.50 13.90 3.58
N THR A 129 13.77 14.26 3.32
CA THR A 129 14.68 13.32 2.67
C THR A 129 15.19 12.24 3.62
N LEU A 130 15.51 11.08 3.08
CA LEU A 130 16.16 9.99 3.83
C LEU A 130 17.47 10.45 4.49
N ALA A 131 18.24 11.30 3.82
CA ALA A 131 19.46 11.88 4.37
C ALA A 131 19.20 12.76 5.60
N ASP A 132 18.08 13.48 5.64
CA ASP A 132 17.69 14.25 6.82
C ASP A 132 17.20 13.33 7.94
N LEU A 133 16.46 12.26 7.63
CA LEU A 133 16.05 11.23 8.59
C LEU A 133 17.26 10.66 9.37
N TYR A 134 18.29 10.24 8.67
CA TYR A 134 19.50 9.65 9.28
C TYR A 134 20.30 10.62 10.16
N ARG A 135 20.04 11.93 10.14
CA ARG A 135 20.73 12.91 11.00
C ARG A 135 20.29 12.89 12.45
N PHE A 136 19.04 12.49 12.71
CA PHE A 136 18.45 12.54 14.05
C PHE A 136 17.73 11.24 14.44
N THR A 137 17.68 10.26 13.54
CA THR A 137 17.06 8.96 13.81
C THR A 137 18.12 7.87 13.86
N ILE A 138 18.12 7.10 14.93
CA ILE A 138 18.93 5.88 15.01
C ILE A 138 18.16 4.80 14.26
N VAL A 139 18.76 4.29 13.19
CA VAL A 139 18.19 3.22 12.37
C VAL A 139 19.07 2.00 12.51
N GLU A 140 18.47 0.90 12.95
CA GLU A 140 19.14 -0.38 13.14
C GLU A 140 18.54 -1.41 12.18
N ASN A 141 19.34 -2.35 11.72
CA ASN A 141 18.86 -3.46 10.90
C ASN A 141 18.24 -4.60 11.73
N GLU A 142 18.39 -4.55 13.06
CA GLU A 142 17.74 -5.46 14.00
C GLU A 142 16.98 -4.64 15.04
N VAL A 143 15.67 -4.87 15.16
CA VAL A 143 14.82 -4.21 16.15
C VAL A 143 14.22 -5.27 17.07
N THR A 144 14.61 -5.21 18.35
CA THR A 144 14.12 -6.14 19.37
C THR A 144 12.96 -5.53 20.14
N VAL A 145 11.88 -6.28 20.26
CA VAL A 145 10.60 -5.90 20.88
C VAL A 145 10.31 -6.84 22.03
N LYS A 146 10.03 -6.30 23.21
CA LYS A 146 9.58 -7.07 24.37
C LYS A 146 8.08 -6.91 24.55
N TYR A 147 7.36 -8.03 24.65
CA TYR A 147 5.91 -8.03 24.91
C TYR A 147 5.56 -9.10 25.94
N GLY A 148 5.21 -8.66 27.14
CA GLY A 148 5.04 -9.55 28.31
C GLY A 148 6.35 -10.25 28.66
N THR A 149 6.33 -11.59 28.63
CA THR A 149 7.51 -12.44 28.87
C THR A 149 8.22 -12.87 27.59
N ASN A 150 7.69 -12.47 26.44
CA ASN A 150 8.18 -12.87 25.12
C ASN A 150 9.08 -11.78 24.53
N THR A 151 10.04 -12.20 23.72
CA THR A 151 10.96 -11.31 23.00
C THR A 151 10.89 -11.63 21.50
N TYR A 152 10.85 -10.61 20.67
CA TYR A 152 10.79 -10.70 19.22
C TYR A 152 11.86 -9.82 18.62
N THR A 153 12.61 -10.33 17.65
CA THR A 153 13.62 -9.55 16.92
C THR A 153 13.26 -9.52 15.44
N PHE A 154 13.03 -8.33 14.93
CA PHE A 154 12.80 -8.07 13.51
C PHE A 154 14.12 -7.79 12.82
N ASN A 155 14.35 -8.44 11.69
CA ASN A 155 15.54 -8.27 10.87
C ASN A 155 15.15 -7.56 9.57
N LEU A 156 15.68 -6.36 9.37
CA LEU A 156 15.45 -5.56 8.18
C LEU A 156 16.50 -5.92 7.12
N SER A 157 16.04 -6.28 5.94
CA SER A 157 16.89 -6.46 4.77
C SER A 157 17.44 -5.11 4.27
N GLU A 158 18.44 -5.16 3.37
CA GLU A 158 18.93 -3.93 2.70
C GLU A 158 17.78 -3.20 1.98
N GLN A 159 16.85 -3.95 1.38
CA GLN A 159 15.69 -3.38 0.72
C GLN A 159 14.71 -2.72 1.70
N ASP A 160 14.54 -3.27 2.90
CA ASP A 160 13.72 -2.65 3.94
C ASP A 160 14.36 -1.35 4.45
N MET A 161 15.69 -1.31 4.59
CA MET A 161 16.43 -0.11 4.99
C MET A 161 16.31 1.03 3.97
N ASP A 162 16.04 0.73 2.70
CA ASP A 162 15.84 1.73 1.66
C ASP A 162 14.37 2.19 1.51
N LYS A 163 13.42 1.33 1.87
CA LYS A 163 12.01 1.54 1.53
C LYS A 163 11.05 1.54 2.70
N ARG A 164 11.31 0.75 3.75
CA ARG A 164 10.41 0.53 4.89
C ARG A 164 11.18 0.45 6.18
N ILE A 165 11.73 1.57 6.62
CA ILE A 165 12.56 1.64 7.82
C ILE A 165 11.69 1.44 9.06
N LEU A 166 12.15 0.63 10.01
CA LEU A 166 11.55 0.50 11.33
C LEU A 166 12.39 1.23 12.36
N VAL A 167 11.76 2.14 13.10
CA VAL A 167 12.38 2.89 14.20
C VAL A 167 11.69 2.50 15.51
N SER A 168 12.50 2.27 16.54
CA SER A 168 12.03 1.94 17.88
C SER A 168 12.17 3.16 18.78
N PHE A 169 11.11 3.46 19.51
CA PHE A 169 11.09 4.32 20.70
C PHE A 169 10.78 3.43 21.91
N GLU A 170 10.60 3.96 23.11
CA GLU A 170 10.35 3.16 24.34
C GLU A 170 9.33 2.02 24.14
N ASP A 171 8.07 2.35 23.92
CA ASP A 171 6.94 1.40 23.73
C ASP A 171 6.20 1.62 22.41
N LEU A 172 6.77 2.41 21.52
CA LEU A 172 6.24 2.86 20.25
C LEU A 172 7.18 2.50 19.11
N TYR A 173 6.63 2.09 17.99
CA TYR A 173 7.36 1.77 16.77
C TYR A 173 6.86 2.60 15.61
N ALA A 174 7.78 3.14 14.82
CA ALA A 174 7.45 3.89 13.62
C ALA A 174 7.97 3.15 12.38
N GLN A 175 7.07 2.76 11.49
CA GLN A 175 7.41 2.26 10.17
C GLN A 175 7.37 3.44 9.19
N LEU A 176 8.52 3.74 8.59
CA LEU A 176 8.72 4.86 7.69
C LEU A 176 8.72 4.35 6.25
N TYR A 177 7.78 4.82 5.45
CA TYR A 177 7.62 4.44 4.04
C TYR A 177 8.37 5.44 3.16
N ILE A 178 9.42 4.98 2.50
CA ILE A 178 10.31 5.82 1.70
C ILE A 178 10.05 5.58 0.20
N ASP A 179 9.97 6.64 -0.57
CA ASP A 179 10.07 6.59 -2.02
C ASP A 179 11.53 6.27 -2.41
N ALA A 180 11.76 5.11 -3.01
CA ALA A 180 13.10 4.69 -3.41
C ALA A 180 13.65 5.50 -4.61
N GLU A 181 12.80 6.21 -5.37
CA GLU A 181 13.21 7.00 -6.53
C GLU A 181 13.76 8.37 -6.11
N ASP A 182 13.04 9.11 -5.28
CA ASP A 182 13.43 10.46 -4.84
C ASP A 182 13.95 10.51 -3.39
N GLN A 183 13.95 9.38 -2.68
CA GLN A 183 14.46 9.23 -1.31
C GLN A 183 13.73 10.15 -0.32
N GLN A 184 12.41 10.29 -0.47
CA GLN A 184 11.57 11.07 0.43
C GLN A 184 10.61 10.19 1.23
N LEU A 185 10.24 10.68 2.41
CA LEU A 185 9.26 10.04 3.28
C LEU A 185 7.85 10.21 2.71
N GLU A 186 7.19 9.11 2.35
CA GLU A 186 5.86 9.08 1.77
C GLU A 186 4.75 8.94 2.81
N ALA A 187 4.97 8.14 3.82
CA ALA A 187 4.01 7.88 4.87
C ALA A 187 4.71 7.42 6.15
N VAL A 188 4.00 7.50 7.27
CA VAL A 188 4.44 6.97 8.57
C VAL A 188 3.32 6.12 9.16
N ARG A 189 3.70 4.98 9.74
CA ARG A 189 2.81 4.16 10.55
C ARG A 189 3.40 4.06 11.95
N PHE A 190 2.77 4.72 12.90
CA PHE A 190 3.06 4.53 14.32
C PHE A 190 2.23 3.38 14.87
N MET A 191 2.82 2.53 15.71
CA MET A 191 2.11 1.38 16.26
C MET A 191 2.70 0.91 17.59
N ASP A 192 1.88 0.22 18.38
CA ASP A 192 2.33 -0.47 19.58
C ASP A 192 3.05 -1.79 19.27
N ALA A 193 3.68 -2.37 20.30
CA ALA A 193 4.43 -3.62 20.17
C ALA A 193 3.56 -4.80 19.69
N GLU A 194 2.33 -4.94 20.23
CA GLU A 194 1.44 -6.05 19.86
C GLU A 194 1.08 -5.99 18.39
N THR A 195 0.77 -4.80 17.89
CA THR A 195 0.40 -4.56 16.50
C THR A 195 1.57 -4.89 15.55
N LEU A 196 2.77 -4.41 15.86
CA LEU A 196 3.96 -4.72 15.08
C LEU A 196 4.22 -6.23 15.00
N ILE A 197 4.16 -6.94 16.14
CA ILE A 197 4.37 -8.38 16.20
C ILE A 197 3.33 -9.14 15.38
N ARG A 198 2.07 -8.73 15.42
CA ARG A 198 0.99 -9.39 14.66
C ARG A 198 1.05 -9.13 13.17
N HIS A 199 1.52 -7.96 12.75
CA HIS A 199 1.67 -7.62 11.34
C HIS A 199 2.84 -8.38 10.69
N GLN A 200 3.92 -8.63 11.44
CA GLN A 200 5.13 -9.32 10.95
C GLN A 200 5.64 -8.73 9.62
N PRO A 201 5.90 -7.42 9.56
CA PRO A 201 6.26 -6.77 8.29
C PRO A 201 7.68 -7.11 7.81
N TYR A 202 8.51 -7.71 8.65
CA TYR A 202 9.90 -8.09 8.40
C TYR A 202 10.15 -9.53 8.85
N ASP A 203 11.31 -10.08 8.50
CA ASP A 203 11.77 -11.36 9.04
C ASP A 203 11.87 -11.28 10.56
N MET A 204 11.36 -12.29 11.24
CA MET A 204 11.23 -12.25 12.69
C MET A 204 11.75 -13.53 13.37
N MET A 205 12.55 -13.35 14.40
CA MET A 205 12.87 -14.40 15.39
C MET A 205 12.10 -14.12 16.68
N TYR A 206 11.75 -15.15 17.45
CA TYR A 206 11.05 -14.98 18.71
C TYR A 206 11.50 -15.96 19.78
N SER A 207 11.40 -15.53 21.04
CA SER A 207 11.58 -16.36 22.23
C SER A 207 10.30 -16.26 23.09
N GLY A 208 9.73 -17.40 23.42
CA GLY A 208 8.41 -17.52 24.07
C GLY A 208 7.29 -17.88 23.10
N ASP A 209 6.12 -17.27 23.23
CA ASP A 209 4.93 -17.57 22.43
C ASP A 209 4.82 -16.69 21.19
N LEU A 210 4.50 -17.28 20.04
CA LEU A 210 4.20 -16.54 18.82
C LEU A 210 2.78 -15.96 18.88
N LEU A 211 2.63 -14.65 18.72
CA LEU A 211 1.32 -14.01 18.63
C LEU A 211 0.70 -14.25 17.25
N VAL A 212 -0.35 -15.04 17.22
CA VAL A 212 -1.09 -15.35 15.99
C VAL A 212 -2.43 -14.63 15.97
N THR A 213 -2.78 -14.02 14.85
CA THR A 213 -4.11 -13.45 14.63
C THR A 213 -5.06 -14.56 14.14
N PRO A 214 -6.24 -14.74 14.77
CA PRO A 214 -7.23 -15.69 14.30
C PRO A 214 -7.67 -15.37 12.86
N ARG A 215 -7.88 -16.40 12.05
CA ARG A 215 -8.41 -16.22 10.70
C ARG A 215 -9.84 -15.66 10.76
N PRO A 216 -10.18 -14.64 9.97
CA PRO A 216 -11.53 -14.11 9.91
C PRO A 216 -12.50 -15.14 9.32
N SER A 217 -13.79 -15.02 9.66
CA SER A 217 -14.85 -15.75 8.96
C SER A 217 -14.93 -15.28 7.50
N SER A 218 -15.53 -16.08 6.62
CA SER A 218 -15.69 -15.70 5.21
C SER A 218 -16.47 -14.39 5.01
N THR A 219 -17.45 -14.11 5.86
CA THR A 219 -18.22 -12.87 5.83
C THR A 219 -17.37 -11.69 6.27
N LEU A 220 -16.61 -11.84 7.36
CA LEU A 220 -15.70 -10.79 7.82
C LEU A 220 -14.58 -10.55 6.81
N GLN A 221 -14.02 -11.62 6.19
CA GLN A 221 -13.00 -11.49 5.15
C GLN A 221 -13.50 -10.64 3.99
N ARG A 222 -14.72 -10.86 3.51
CA ARG A 222 -15.29 -10.03 2.42
C ARG A 222 -15.39 -8.57 2.82
N SER A 223 -15.81 -8.27 4.05
CA SER A 223 -15.83 -6.88 4.53
C SER A 223 -14.44 -6.27 4.67
N ILE A 224 -13.42 -7.07 4.99
CA ILE A 224 -12.01 -6.66 5.02
C ILE A 224 -11.51 -6.39 3.58
N ASP A 225 -11.87 -7.25 2.64
CA ASP A 225 -11.51 -7.09 1.23
C ASP A 225 -12.10 -5.80 0.65
N ASP A 226 -13.39 -5.54 0.92
CA ASP A 226 -14.08 -4.28 0.53
C ASP A 226 -13.41 -3.06 1.17
N ALA A 227 -12.99 -3.15 2.44
CA ALA A 227 -12.30 -2.08 3.14
C ALA A 227 -10.94 -1.78 2.52
N ASN A 228 -10.12 -2.81 2.28
CA ASN A 228 -8.82 -2.66 1.63
C ASN A 228 -8.95 -2.07 0.21
N ALA A 229 -9.99 -2.46 -0.55
CA ALA A 229 -10.22 -1.89 -1.88
C ALA A 229 -10.50 -0.38 -1.82
N LYS A 230 -11.35 0.08 -0.90
CA LYS A 230 -11.62 1.50 -0.68
C LYS A 230 -10.39 2.27 -0.23
N GLN A 231 -9.66 1.73 0.75
CA GLN A 231 -8.41 2.32 1.22
C GLN A 231 -7.39 2.47 0.09
N LEU A 232 -7.28 1.49 -0.84
CA LEU A 232 -6.39 1.59 -1.99
C LEU A 232 -6.79 2.69 -2.97
N VAL A 233 -8.10 2.94 -3.16
CA VAL A 233 -8.58 4.08 -3.96
C VAL A 233 -8.14 5.39 -3.32
N ASP A 234 -8.35 5.55 -2.02
CA ASP A 234 -7.97 6.75 -1.28
C ASP A 234 -6.45 6.97 -1.31
N LEU A 235 -5.69 5.94 -0.96
CA LEU A 235 -4.23 6.00 -0.92
C LEU A 235 -3.64 6.29 -2.31
N THR A 236 -4.22 5.73 -3.38
CA THR A 236 -3.84 6.08 -4.75
C THR A 236 -4.02 7.57 -4.99
N ASN A 237 -5.13 8.14 -4.58
CA ASN A 237 -5.39 9.56 -4.73
C ASN A 237 -4.51 10.45 -3.82
N VAL A 238 -4.18 10.00 -2.61
CA VAL A 238 -3.21 10.66 -1.72
C VAL A 238 -1.85 10.78 -2.42
N TYR A 239 -1.31 9.67 -2.94
CA TYR A 239 -0.02 9.66 -3.62
C TYR A 239 -0.06 10.43 -4.93
N ARG A 240 -1.13 10.34 -5.72
CA ARG A 240 -1.32 11.14 -6.93
C ARG A 240 -1.33 12.64 -6.63
N LEU A 241 -2.08 13.07 -5.61
CA LEU A 241 -2.12 14.47 -5.19
C LEU A 241 -0.73 14.97 -4.82
N ARG A 242 -0.02 14.21 -4.00
CA ARG A 242 1.33 14.56 -3.55
C ARG A 242 2.35 14.65 -4.68
N HIS A 243 2.23 13.79 -5.69
CA HIS A 243 3.05 13.84 -6.91
C HIS A 243 2.45 14.75 -8.00
N HIS A 244 1.59 15.70 -7.62
CA HIS A 244 0.99 16.70 -8.52
C HIS A 244 0.26 16.07 -9.71
N ARG A 245 -0.44 14.95 -9.50
CA ARG A 245 -1.29 14.27 -10.48
C ARG A 245 -2.76 14.54 -10.19
N SER A 246 -3.56 14.60 -11.26
CA SER A 246 -5.02 14.67 -11.11
C SER A 246 -5.55 13.43 -10.41
N LEU A 247 -6.57 13.61 -9.57
CA LEU A 247 -7.25 12.50 -8.91
C LEU A 247 -7.97 11.62 -9.94
N VAL A 248 -8.07 10.34 -9.62
CA VAL A 248 -8.86 9.37 -10.39
C VAL A 248 -10.18 9.12 -9.68
N LYS A 249 -11.25 8.94 -10.45
CA LYS A 249 -12.59 8.70 -9.92
C LYS A 249 -12.88 7.21 -9.88
N GLU A 250 -13.36 6.73 -8.76
CA GLU A 250 -13.79 5.34 -8.61
C GLU A 250 -14.94 4.99 -9.55
N ASN A 251 -14.86 3.80 -10.15
CA ASN A 251 -15.89 3.26 -11.05
C ASN A 251 -16.24 1.82 -10.61
N ILE A 252 -17.49 1.64 -10.21
CA ILE A 252 -18.00 0.36 -9.66
C ILE A 252 -17.88 -0.78 -10.69
N GLY A 253 -18.11 -0.52 -11.99
CA GLY A 253 -17.94 -1.54 -13.02
C GLY A 253 -16.51 -2.06 -13.11
N ILE A 254 -15.54 -1.16 -12.94
CA ILE A 254 -14.10 -1.52 -12.92
C ILE A 254 -13.75 -2.27 -11.62
N ASN A 255 -14.35 -1.91 -10.48
CA ASN A 255 -14.14 -2.65 -9.21
C ASN A 255 -14.50 -4.13 -9.36
N ILE A 256 -15.62 -4.43 -10.03
CA ILE A 256 -16.07 -5.82 -10.26
C ILE A 256 -15.03 -6.61 -11.06
N LEU A 257 -14.46 -6.02 -12.11
CA LEU A 257 -13.42 -6.69 -12.90
C LEU A 257 -12.14 -6.89 -12.10
N ALA A 258 -11.75 -5.89 -11.31
CA ALA A 258 -10.58 -5.98 -10.44
C ALA A 258 -10.76 -7.06 -9.36
N GLU A 259 -11.96 -7.18 -8.75
CA GLU A 259 -12.28 -8.23 -7.78
C GLU A 259 -12.20 -9.62 -8.42
N GLN A 260 -12.78 -9.80 -9.61
CA GLN A 260 -12.68 -11.05 -10.36
C GLN A 260 -11.24 -11.43 -10.65
N THR A 261 -10.39 -10.47 -11.03
CA THR A 261 -8.95 -10.72 -11.24
C THR A 261 -8.27 -11.18 -9.95
N SER A 262 -8.53 -10.54 -8.83
CA SER A 262 -7.98 -10.94 -7.52
C SER A 262 -8.44 -12.34 -7.09
N GLU A 263 -9.71 -12.68 -7.33
CA GLU A 263 -10.25 -14.01 -7.05
C GLU A 263 -9.60 -15.09 -7.94
N GLU A 264 -9.36 -14.80 -9.21
CA GLU A 264 -8.68 -15.71 -10.13
C GLU A 264 -7.22 -15.94 -9.74
N MET A 265 -6.48 -14.89 -9.39
CA MET A 265 -5.12 -15.03 -8.87
C MET A 265 -5.08 -15.96 -7.66
N ALA A 266 -6.00 -15.78 -6.70
CA ALA A 266 -6.10 -16.64 -5.53
C ALA A 266 -6.37 -18.10 -5.91
N ARG A 267 -7.29 -18.35 -6.83
CA ARG A 267 -7.60 -19.71 -7.30
C ARG A 267 -6.42 -20.37 -8.00
N THR A 268 -5.67 -19.63 -8.80
CA THR A 268 -4.53 -20.13 -9.56
C THR A 268 -3.39 -20.55 -8.63
N GLU A 269 -3.06 -19.76 -7.62
CA GLU A 269 -2.05 -20.14 -6.63
C GLU A 269 -2.44 -21.43 -5.89
N PHE A 270 -3.71 -21.60 -5.52
CA PHE A 270 -4.20 -22.80 -4.87
C PHE A 270 -4.19 -24.04 -5.76
N THR A 271 -4.29 -23.89 -7.07
CA THR A 271 -4.35 -25.02 -8.00
C THR A 271 -3.02 -25.35 -8.66
N SER A 272 -1.98 -24.55 -8.46
CA SER A 272 -0.69 -24.64 -9.15
C SER A 272 -0.83 -24.66 -10.69
N ALA A 273 -1.95 -24.15 -11.20
CA ALA A 273 -2.20 -24.00 -12.63
C ALA A 273 -1.42 -22.79 -13.16
N GLU A 274 -0.95 -22.85 -14.40
CA GLU A 274 -0.49 -21.64 -15.07
C GLU A 274 -1.68 -20.70 -15.22
N MET A 275 -1.50 -19.44 -14.82
CA MET A 275 -2.56 -18.42 -14.88
C MET A 275 -2.74 -18.03 -16.36
N GLU A 276 -3.73 -18.58 -17.01
CA GLU A 276 -4.27 -18.01 -18.24
C GLU A 276 -5.18 -16.82 -17.84
N VAL A 277 -4.56 -15.69 -17.55
CA VAL A 277 -5.34 -14.45 -17.33
C VAL A 277 -5.90 -14.04 -18.68
N GLU A 278 -7.22 -14.01 -18.76
CA GLU A 278 -7.88 -13.39 -19.91
C GLU A 278 -7.40 -11.93 -19.98
N ASP A 279 -6.89 -11.54 -21.14
CA ASP A 279 -6.35 -10.22 -21.43
C ASP A 279 -7.29 -9.11 -20.91
N LEU A 280 -6.74 -8.10 -20.24
CA LEU A 280 -7.50 -6.96 -19.71
C LEU A 280 -8.44 -6.34 -20.76
N GLU A 281 -8.00 -6.29 -22.02
CA GLU A 281 -8.80 -5.80 -23.12
C GLU A 281 -10.09 -6.62 -23.31
N ALA A 282 -9.96 -7.94 -23.36
CA ALA A 282 -11.10 -8.84 -23.52
C ALA A 282 -12.08 -8.73 -22.36
N ARG A 283 -11.59 -8.55 -21.13
CA ARG A 283 -12.41 -8.35 -19.93
C ARG A 283 -13.20 -7.03 -19.98
N LEU A 284 -12.53 -5.93 -20.35
CA LEU A 284 -13.16 -4.62 -20.46
C LEU A 284 -14.21 -4.63 -21.58
N GLN A 285 -13.91 -5.23 -22.73
CA GLN A 285 -14.85 -5.38 -23.85
C GLN A 285 -16.02 -6.27 -23.46
N GLY A 286 -15.77 -7.40 -22.78
CA GLY A 286 -16.82 -8.32 -22.32
C GLY A 286 -17.77 -7.70 -21.29
N ALA A 287 -17.30 -6.70 -20.55
CA ALA A 287 -18.09 -5.93 -19.59
C ALA A 287 -18.73 -4.65 -20.15
N ASP A 288 -18.61 -4.40 -21.46
CA ASP A 288 -19.07 -3.18 -22.13
C ASP A 288 -18.51 -1.89 -21.48
N ILE A 289 -17.27 -1.93 -20.99
CA ILE A 289 -16.59 -0.77 -20.41
C ILE A 289 -15.72 -0.11 -21.48
N PRO A 290 -16.08 1.09 -21.97
CA PRO A 290 -15.29 1.79 -22.96
C PRO A 290 -14.02 2.37 -22.33
N PHE A 291 -12.92 2.35 -23.06
CA PHE A 291 -11.64 2.94 -22.66
C PHE A 291 -10.82 3.39 -23.88
N ASP A 292 -10.01 4.43 -23.70
CA ASP A 292 -8.97 4.85 -24.66
C ASP A 292 -7.62 4.25 -24.29
N LEU A 293 -7.37 4.14 -22.97
CA LEU A 293 -6.15 3.62 -22.36
C LEU A 293 -6.51 2.86 -21.10
N ALA A 294 -5.89 1.73 -20.87
CA ALA A 294 -6.10 0.89 -19.70
C ALA A 294 -4.79 0.35 -19.15
N ALA A 295 -4.69 0.22 -17.83
CA ALA A 295 -3.60 -0.50 -17.19
C ALA A 295 -4.08 -1.23 -15.95
N ILE A 296 -3.36 -2.29 -15.59
CA ILE A 296 -3.60 -3.05 -14.38
C ILE A 296 -2.32 -3.22 -13.56
N ASN A 297 -2.45 -2.97 -12.27
CA ASN A 297 -1.47 -3.35 -11.24
C ASN A 297 -2.02 -4.53 -10.45
N THR A 298 -1.22 -5.56 -10.27
CA THR A 298 -1.57 -6.71 -9.45
C THR A 298 -0.53 -6.95 -8.37
N ALA A 299 -1.00 -7.43 -7.20
CA ALA A 299 -0.11 -7.79 -6.10
C ALA A 299 -0.64 -8.99 -5.31
N SER A 300 0.27 -9.72 -4.68
CA SER A 300 -0.08 -10.85 -3.80
C SER A 300 0.71 -10.85 -2.51
N ARG A 301 0.14 -11.50 -1.48
CA ARG A 301 0.74 -11.75 -0.17
C ARG A 301 0.95 -10.52 0.71
N TYR A 302 0.54 -9.34 0.29
CA TYR A 302 0.50 -8.17 1.15
C TYR A 302 -0.57 -8.32 2.24
N TYR A 303 -0.37 -7.66 3.37
CA TYR A 303 -1.27 -7.83 4.51
C TYR A 303 -2.34 -6.73 4.62
N ASP A 304 -2.11 -5.55 4.02
CA ASP A 304 -3.10 -4.47 3.96
C ASP A 304 -2.90 -3.53 2.75
N ALA A 305 -3.81 -2.59 2.60
CA ALA A 305 -3.82 -1.62 1.51
C ALA A 305 -2.59 -0.70 1.49
N ALA A 306 -2.10 -0.26 2.65
CA ALA A 306 -0.97 0.65 2.75
C ALA A 306 0.33 -0.02 2.29
N GLU A 307 0.57 -1.26 2.71
CA GLU A 307 1.71 -2.04 2.27
C GLU A 307 1.64 -2.36 0.77
N THR A 308 0.45 -2.70 0.27
CA THR A 308 0.23 -2.98 -1.15
C THR A 308 0.54 -1.77 -2.01
N LEU A 309 -0.02 -0.59 -1.66
CA LEU A 309 0.24 0.62 -2.43
C LEU A 309 1.71 1.00 -2.41
N HIS A 310 2.35 0.93 -1.23
CA HIS A 310 3.77 1.22 -1.10
C HIS A 310 4.63 0.26 -1.94
N GLY A 311 4.27 -1.01 -1.99
CA GLY A 311 4.90 -1.99 -2.86
C GLY A 311 4.80 -1.60 -4.34
N TRP A 312 3.60 -1.29 -4.83
CA TRP A 312 3.41 -0.81 -6.20
C TRP A 312 4.17 0.49 -6.47
N PHE A 313 4.14 1.42 -5.52
CA PHE A 313 4.79 2.72 -5.67
C PHE A 313 6.32 2.61 -5.79
N ASN A 314 6.93 1.62 -5.14
CA ASN A 314 8.37 1.34 -5.22
C ASN A 314 8.75 0.29 -6.29
N SER A 315 7.83 -0.05 -7.19
CA SER A 315 8.08 -0.89 -8.37
C SER A 315 7.92 -0.06 -9.64
N PRO A 316 8.95 0.07 -10.49
CA PRO A 316 8.97 1.07 -11.59
C PRO A 316 7.74 1.01 -12.51
N SER A 317 7.34 -0.17 -12.99
CA SER A 317 6.20 -0.31 -13.92
C SER A 317 4.86 -0.01 -13.23
N HIS A 318 4.68 -0.47 -11.97
CA HIS A 318 3.48 -0.20 -11.19
C HIS A 318 3.37 1.28 -10.83
N ARG A 319 4.49 1.91 -10.47
CA ARG A 319 4.57 3.36 -10.19
C ARG A 319 4.20 4.18 -11.42
N GLU A 320 4.70 3.82 -12.59
CA GLU A 320 4.36 4.50 -13.85
C GLU A 320 2.83 4.47 -14.06
N THR A 321 2.20 3.32 -13.84
CA THR A 321 0.75 3.19 -13.90
C THR A 321 0.05 4.06 -12.85
N LEU A 322 0.48 4.02 -11.59
CA LEU A 322 -0.12 4.81 -10.50
C LEU A 322 -0.08 6.33 -10.77
N LEU A 323 1.02 6.82 -11.35
CA LEU A 323 1.28 8.25 -11.53
C LEU A 323 0.98 8.76 -12.96
N ASN A 324 0.51 7.91 -13.86
CA ASN A 324 0.18 8.32 -15.24
C ASN A 324 -0.93 9.37 -15.25
N THR A 325 -0.67 10.49 -15.92
CA THR A 325 -1.57 11.64 -15.97
C THR A 325 -2.78 11.46 -16.87
N GLN A 326 -2.76 10.43 -17.71
CA GLN A 326 -3.84 10.19 -18.68
C GLN A 326 -5.05 9.48 -18.06
N TYR A 327 -4.85 8.73 -16.97
CA TYR A 327 -5.96 8.03 -16.31
C TYR A 327 -6.85 8.98 -15.53
N ASN A 328 -8.16 8.74 -15.60
CA ASN A 328 -9.20 9.50 -14.91
C ASN A 328 -10.21 8.62 -14.16
N GLN A 329 -10.15 7.29 -14.33
CA GLN A 329 -11.00 6.32 -13.65
C GLN A 329 -10.13 5.26 -12.97
N ILE A 330 -10.61 4.71 -11.85
CA ILE A 330 -9.98 3.63 -11.10
C ILE A 330 -11.02 2.62 -10.66
N GLY A 331 -10.64 1.36 -10.67
CA GLY A 331 -11.33 0.29 -9.96
C GLY A 331 -10.32 -0.55 -9.19
N VAL A 332 -10.70 -0.96 -8.00
CA VAL A 332 -9.88 -1.81 -7.13
C VAL A 332 -10.70 -3.00 -6.66
N GLY A 333 -10.07 -4.16 -6.66
CA GLY A 333 -10.63 -5.39 -6.13
C GLY A 333 -9.61 -6.13 -5.27
N VAL A 334 -10.10 -6.73 -4.20
CA VAL A 334 -9.27 -7.49 -3.25
C VAL A 334 -9.93 -8.83 -2.96
N PHE A 335 -9.15 -9.88 -2.88
CA PHE A 335 -9.57 -11.19 -2.43
C PHE A 335 -8.51 -11.79 -1.50
N GLY A 336 -8.72 -11.68 -0.21
CA GLY A 336 -7.75 -12.10 0.80
C GLY A 336 -6.45 -11.31 0.73
N LYS A 337 -5.38 -11.94 0.25
CA LYS A 337 -4.05 -11.32 0.08
C LYS A 337 -3.70 -11.04 -1.40
N TYR A 338 -4.71 -10.99 -2.27
CA TYR A 338 -4.56 -10.69 -3.69
C TYR A 338 -5.24 -9.37 -3.99
N TYR A 339 -4.55 -8.52 -4.70
CA TYR A 339 -4.94 -7.13 -4.95
C TYR A 339 -4.84 -6.83 -6.44
N SER A 340 -5.85 -6.21 -6.99
CA SER A 340 -5.87 -5.73 -8.37
C SER A 340 -6.37 -4.30 -8.42
N GLN A 341 -5.69 -3.48 -9.20
CA GLN A 341 -6.04 -2.09 -9.45
C GLN A 341 -6.04 -1.85 -10.96
N ILE A 342 -7.16 -1.45 -11.51
CA ILE A 342 -7.33 -1.10 -12.92
C ILE A 342 -7.51 0.41 -13.03
N LEU A 343 -6.68 1.05 -13.84
CA LEU A 343 -6.78 2.47 -14.16
C LEU A 343 -7.15 2.64 -15.64
N LEU A 344 -8.11 3.52 -15.90
CA LEU A 344 -8.60 3.77 -17.26
C LEU A 344 -8.55 5.27 -17.59
N LYS A 345 -8.36 5.55 -18.88
CA LYS A 345 -8.76 6.79 -19.52
C LYS A 345 -10.10 6.56 -20.22
N GLN A 346 -11.12 7.30 -19.81
CA GLN A 346 -12.43 7.34 -20.48
C GLN A 346 -12.74 8.76 -20.92
N ASP A 347 -13.29 8.89 -22.15
CA ASP A 347 -13.84 10.16 -22.61
C ASP A 347 -15.16 10.45 -21.85
N PRO A 348 -15.30 11.59 -21.16
CA PRO A 348 -16.51 11.95 -20.44
C PRO A 348 -17.76 12.02 -21.33
N SER A 349 -17.62 12.21 -22.64
CA SER A 349 -18.74 12.40 -23.59
C SER A 349 -19.53 11.11 -23.87
N VAL A 350 -19.05 9.94 -23.48
CA VAL A 350 -19.71 8.66 -23.77
C VAL A 350 -20.87 8.36 -22.81
N HIS A 351 -20.94 9.01 -21.64
CA HIS A 351 -21.97 8.74 -20.64
C HIS A 351 -23.24 9.62 -20.72
N GLU A 352 -23.29 10.65 -21.58
CA GLU A 352 -24.49 11.52 -21.71
C GLU A 352 -25.53 10.99 -22.73
N SER A 353 -25.35 9.79 -23.28
CA SER A 353 -26.20 9.26 -24.37
C SER A 353 -26.93 7.94 -24.04
N GLN A 354 -27.15 7.62 -22.74
CA GLN A 354 -28.04 6.51 -22.36
C GLN A 354 -29.16 6.95 -21.41
#